data_ff9b27f8f2da099d930e88cb74664cf8
#
_entry.id   ff9b27f8f2da099d930e88cb74664cf8
#
_cell.length_a   1.000
_cell.length_b   1.000
_cell.length_c   1.000
_cell.angle_alpha   90.00
_cell.angle_beta   90.00
_cell.angle_gamma   90.00
#
_symmetry.space_group_name_H-M   'P 1'
#
loop_
_entity.id
_entity.type
_entity.pdbx_description
1 polymer ?
#
loop_
_entity_poly.entity_id
_entity_poly.type
_entity_poly.pdbx_seq_one_letter_code
_entity_poly.pdbx_strand_id
1 'polypeptide(L)'
;MSGTIALMVTKETIRSAPKVLLHDHLDGGLRPASVIELAHETGYTGLPTEDPEELRKWFRSGADRGSLELYLEGFRHTVGVMQAPDAITRVASECAQDLAADGVVYAEVRY
;
A
#
# COMPACT_ATOMS: atom_id res chain seq x y z
N MET A 1 1.28 28.75 -36.92
CA MET A 1 1.54 28.76 -35.47
C MET A 1 1.20 27.42 -34.87
N SER A 2 2.19 26.69 -34.51
CA SER A 2 1.99 25.41 -33.85
C SER A 2 1.68 25.67 -32.36
N GLY A 3 0.42 25.65 -31.99
CA GLY A 3 0.07 25.61 -30.59
C GLY A 3 0.35 24.23 -30.02
N THR A 4 1.41 24.09 -29.24
CA THR A 4 1.57 22.90 -28.47
C THR A 4 0.59 22.97 -27.30
N ILE A 5 -0.51 22.25 -27.38
CA ILE A 5 -1.38 22.06 -26.23
C ILE A 5 -0.68 21.04 -25.33
N ALA A 6 -0.07 21.55 -24.25
CA ALA A 6 0.42 20.67 -23.21
C ALA A 6 -0.80 20.04 -22.53
N LEU A 7 -1.04 18.76 -22.78
CA LEU A 7 -2.01 17.99 -22.03
C LEU A 7 -1.47 17.82 -20.62
N MET A 8 -2.00 18.60 -19.69
CA MET A 8 -1.68 18.45 -18.29
C MET A 8 -2.45 17.27 -17.72
N VAL A 9 -1.73 16.22 -17.37
CA VAL A 9 -2.29 15.08 -16.67
C VAL A 9 -2.43 15.43 -15.19
N THR A 10 -3.66 15.45 -14.70
CA THR A 10 -3.95 15.72 -13.28
C THR A 10 -4.02 14.43 -12.48
N LYS A 11 -3.91 14.54 -11.15
CA LYS A 11 -4.12 13.39 -10.25
C LYS A 11 -5.49 12.76 -10.44
N GLU A 12 -6.51 13.57 -10.69
CA GLU A 12 -7.87 13.08 -10.94
C GLU A 12 -7.97 12.29 -12.23
N THR A 13 -7.34 12.76 -13.30
CA THR A 13 -7.27 12.05 -14.58
C THR A 13 -6.60 10.68 -14.39
N ILE A 14 -5.51 10.62 -13.64
CA ILE A 14 -4.81 9.36 -13.34
C ILE A 14 -5.70 8.43 -12.53
N ARG A 15 -6.38 8.96 -11.51
CA ARG A 15 -7.26 8.15 -10.64
C ARG A 15 -8.44 7.57 -11.39
N SER A 16 -9.07 8.34 -12.26
CA SER A 16 -10.24 7.91 -13.04
C SER A 16 -9.91 7.05 -14.26
N ALA A 17 -8.67 7.08 -14.73
CA ALA A 17 -8.25 6.26 -15.86
C ALA A 17 -8.28 4.77 -15.50
N PRO A 18 -8.78 3.89 -16.38
CA PRO A 18 -8.67 2.45 -16.16
C PRO A 18 -7.20 2.03 -16.18
N LYS A 19 -6.81 1.24 -15.18
CA LYS A 19 -5.42 0.81 -15.00
C LYS A 19 -5.33 -0.69 -14.85
N VAL A 20 -4.21 -1.23 -15.27
CA VAL A 20 -3.83 -2.63 -15.05
C VAL A 20 -2.57 -2.64 -14.19
N LEU A 21 -2.59 -3.44 -13.14
CA LEU A 21 -1.46 -3.60 -12.23
C LEU A 21 -0.93 -5.02 -12.36
N LEU A 22 0.27 -5.16 -12.88
CA LEU A 22 0.96 -6.43 -13.03
C LEU A 22 2.07 -6.50 -11.98
N HIS A 23 2.18 -7.63 -11.28
CA HIS A 23 3.21 -7.84 -10.28
C HIS A 23 3.08 -6.95 -9.04
N ASP A 24 1.93 -6.99 -8.40
CA ASP A 24 1.72 -6.33 -7.11
C ASP A 24 2.00 -7.31 -5.95
N HIS A 25 2.53 -6.79 -4.85
CA HIS A 25 2.79 -7.54 -3.63
C HIS A 25 1.74 -7.19 -2.58
N LEU A 26 1.00 -8.19 -2.12
CA LEU A 26 -0.06 -7.98 -1.13
C LEU A 26 0.46 -7.32 0.16
N ASP A 27 1.63 -7.74 0.62
CA ASP A 27 2.27 -7.20 1.81
C ASP A 27 2.76 -5.74 1.68
N GLY A 28 2.76 -5.21 0.46
CA GLY A 28 3.06 -3.80 0.20
C GLY A 28 1.84 -2.88 0.18
N GLY A 29 0.64 -3.42 0.23
CA GLY A 29 -0.60 -2.68 0.03
C GLY A 29 -1.47 -2.49 1.28
N LEU A 30 -0.96 -2.74 2.48
CA LEU A 30 -1.74 -2.60 3.70
C LEU A 30 -2.02 -1.13 4.03
N ARG A 31 -3.26 -0.86 4.44
CA ARG A 31 -3.61 0.44 5.01
C ARG A 31 -2.93 0.61 6.37
N PRO A 32 -2.32 1.76 6.66
CA PRO A 32 -1.67 1.99 7.95
C PRO A 32 -2.58 1.75 9.16
N ALA A 33 -3.85 2.18 9.09
CA ALA A 33 -4.82 1.92 10.14
C ALA A 33 -5.04 0.42 10.37
N SER A 34 -5.11 -0.36 9.30
CA SER A 34 -5.28 -1.82 9.38
C SER A 34 -4.06 -2.50 9.99
N VAL A 35 -2.86 -2.03 9.67
CA VAL A 35 -1.61 -2.53 10.29
C VAL A 35 -1.66 -2.34 11.80
N ILE A 36 -2.08 -1.18 12.27
CA ILE A 36 -2.18 -0.88 13.70
C ILE A 36 -3.22 -1.77 14.39
N GLU A 37 -4.41 -1.88 13.80
CA GLU A 37 -5.48 -2.72 14.35
C GLU A 37 -5.08 -4.19 14.40
N LEU A 38 -4.49 -4.71 13.32
CA LEU A 38 -4.00 -6.09 13.26
C LEU A 38 -2.85 -6.33 14.25
N ALA A 39 -1.99 -5.33 14.46
CA ALA A 39 -0.94 -5.44 15.49
C ALA A 39 -1.55 -5.61 16.89
N HIS A 40 -2.59 -4.86 17.21
CA HIS A 40 -3.31 -5.00 18.47
C HIS A 40 -3.97 -6.38 18.60
N GLU A 41 -4.64 -6.84 17.55
CA GLU A 41 -5.33 -8.14 17.54
C GLU A 41 -4.37 -9.33 17.66
N THR A 42 -3.21 -9.25 17.04
CA THR A 42 -2.23 -10.35 17.01
C THR A 42 -1.15 -10.25 18.09
N GLY A 43 -1.12 -9.16 18.85
CA GLY A 43 -0.08 -8.92 19.86
C GLY A 43 1.27 -8.53 19.28
N TYR A 44 1.31 -8.02 18.07
CA TYR A 44 2.54 -7.51 17.47
C TYR A 44 2.92 -6.16 18.08
N THR A 45 4.15 -6.05 18.62
CA THR A 45 4.59 -4.88 19.39
C THR A 45 5.71 -4.08 18.72
N GLY A 46 6.08 -4.43 17.49
CA GLY A 46 7.25 -3.86 16.82
C GLY A 46 6.99 -2.57 16.01
N LEU A 47 5.76 -2.04 15.99
CA LEU A 47 5.45 -0.86 15.17
C LEU A 47 6.16 0.40 15.69
N PRO A 48 6.65 1.27 14.78
CA PRO A 48 7.31 2.51 15.18
C PRO A 48 6.35 3.55 15.77
N THR A 49 5.07 3.46 15.46
CA THR A 49 4.02 4.37 15.95
C THR A 49 2.66 3.69 15.91
N GLU A 50 1.74 4.16 16.73
CA GLU A 50 0.33 3.74 16.72
C GLU A 50 -0.59 4.79 16.09
N ASP A 51 -0.04 5.86 15.52
CA ASP A 51 -0.78 6.85 14.76
C ASP A 51 -0.78 6.49 13.27
N PRO A 52 -1.96 6.33 12.62
CA PRO A 52 -2.03 5.91 11.22
C PRO A 52 -1.33 6.86 10.26
N GLU A 53 -1.44 8.16 10.48
CA GLU A 53 -0.81 9.17 9.60
C GLU A 53 0.71 9.18 9.75
N GLU A 54 1.20 9.05 10.98
CA GLU A 54 2.64 8.92 11.25
C GLU A 54 3.20 7.62 10.65
N LEU A 55 2.44 6.53 10.75
CA LEU A 55 2.83 5.25 10.16
C LEU A 55 2.87 5.33 8.63
N ARG A 56 1.91 6.01 8.01
CA ARG A 56 1.90 6.26 6.57
C ARG A 56 3.16 7.01 6.13
N LYS A 57 3.52 8.05 6.85
CA LYS A 57 4.74 8.83 6.58
C LYS A 57 5.99 7.97 6.75
N TRP A 58 6.02 7.15 7.79
CA TRP A 58 7.14 6.25 8.06
C TRP A 58 7.36 5.26 6.91
N PHE A 59 6.31 4.61 6.41
CA PHE A 59 6.40 3.70 5.27
C PHE A 59 6.88 4.42 4.01
N ARG A 60 6.34 5.60 3.75
CA ARG A 60 6.75 6.40 2.58
C ARG A 60 8.23 6.82 2.67
N SER A 61 8.68 7.26 3.82
CA SER A 61 10.10 7.61 4.04
C SER A 61 11.00 6.40 3.88
N GLY A 62 10.56 5.23 4.34
CA GLY A 62 11.29 3.98 4.20
C GLY A 62 11.56 3.60 2.74
N ALA A 63 10.62 3.89 1.84
CA ALA A 63 10.75 3.61 0.43
C ALA A 63 11.84 4.46 -0.25
N ASP A 64 12.17 5.63 0.27
CA ASP A 64 13.10 6.60 -0.33
C ASP A 64 14.51 6.55 0.26
N ARG A 65 14.86 5.51 1.01
CA ARG A 65 16.16 5.44 1.70
C ARG A 65 17.35 5.07 0.82
N GLY A 66 17.15 4.79 -0.48
CA GLY A 66 18.22 4.50 -1.42
C GLY A 66 18.94 3.17 -1.22
N SER A 67 18.44 2.29 -0.35
CA SER A 67 18.97 0.96 -0.07
C SER A 67 17.84 -0.05 -0.06
N LEU A 68 18.02 -1.19 -0.72
CA LEU A 68 17.05 -2.27 -0.72
C LEU A 68 16.80 -2.81 0.70
N GLU A 69 17.86 -2.94 1.50
CA GLU A 69 17.75 -3.41 2.88
C GLU A 69 16.85 -2.50 3.72
N LEU A 70 17.06 -1.19 3.64
CA LEU A 70 16.24 -0.21 4.35
C LEU A 70 14.81 -0.16 3.83
N TYR A 71 14.63 -0.32 2.53
CA TYR A 71 13.30 -0.41 1.93
C TYR A 71 12.53 -1.63 2.46
N LEU A 72 13.20 -2.77 2.59
CA LEU A 72 12.58 -4.01 3.05
C LEU A 72 12.26 -4.02 4.56
N GLU A 73 12.79 -3.10 5.36
CA GLU A 73 12.43 -2.99 6.77
C GLU A 73 10.92 -2.79 6.99
N GLY A 74 10.25 -2.07 6.11
CA GLY A 74 8.81 -1.87 6.16
C GLY A 74 8.02 -3.17 6.09
N PHE A 75 8.47 -4.11 5.29
CA PHE A 75 7.81 -5.41 5.10
C PHE A 75 7.84 -6.29 6.36
N ARG A 76 8.81 -6.10 7.25
CA ARG A 76 8.84 -6.80 8.53
C ARG A 76 7.57 -6.54 9.34
N HIS A 77 7.07 -5.32 9.32
CA HIS A 77 5.86 -4.93 10.04
C HIS A 77 4.60 -5.45 9.37
N THR A 78 4.49 -5.28 8.06
CA THR A 78 3.31 -5.73 7.31
C THR A 78 3.19 -7.25 7.34
N VAL A 79 4.27 -7.97 7.09
CA VAL A 79 4.29 -9.43 7.20
C VAL A 79 4.04 -9.88 8.64
N GLY A 80 4.59 -9.15 9.62
CA GLY A 80 4.42 -9.47 11.04
C GLY A 80 2.97 -9.47 11.51
N VAL A 81 2.12 -8.63 10.93
CA VAL A 81 0.69 -8.56 11.27
C VAL A 81 -0.20 -9.45 10.39
N MET A 82 0.34 -10.08 9.34
CA MET A 82 -0.38 -10.93 8.40
C MET A 82 -0.22 -12.44 8.71
N GLN A 83 -0.12 -12.83 9.97
CA GLN A 83 0.21 -14.21 10.34
C GLN A 83 -1.03 -15.07 10.65
N ALA A 84 -2.21 -14.48 10.73
CA ALA A 84 -3.46 -15.19 10.96
C ALA A 84 -4.32 -15.22 9.69
N PRO A 85 -5.10 -16.29 9.45
CA PRO A 85 -5.98 -16.39 8.27
C PRO A 85 -6.93 -15.20 8.13
N ASP A 86 -7.52 -14.73 9.22
CA ASP A 86 -8.44 -13.59 9.21
C ASP A 86 -7.73 -12.30 8.83
N ALA A 87 -6.50 -12.11 9.28
CA ALA A 87 -5.68 -10.96 8.91
C ALA A 87 -5.38 -10.95 7.40
N ILE A 88 -5.00 -12.08 6.85
CA ILE A 88 -4.72 -12.23 5.41
C ILE A 88 -5.99 -11.96 4.60
N THR A 89 -7.12 -12.51 5.02
CA THR A 89 -8.42 -12.27 4.37
C THR A 89 -8.79 -10.79 4.37
N ARG A 90 -8.63 -10.12 5.51
CA ARG A 90 -8.88 -8.69 5.62
C ARG A 90 -7.99 -7.87 4.69
N VAL A 91 -6.69 -8.14 4.73
CA VAL A 91 -5.71 -7.41 3.91
C VAL A 91 -5.99 -7.61 2.41
N ALA A 92 -6.30 -8.83 1.98
CA ALA A 92 -6.63 -9.12 0.59
C ALA A 92 -7.91 -8.39 0.16
N SER A 93 -8.93 -8.36 1.00
CA SER A 93 -10.19 -7.65 0.74
C SER A 93 -9.97 -6.13 0.62
N GLU A 94 -9.24 -5.55 1.55
CA GLU A 94 -8.91 -4.11 1.52
C GLU A 94 -8.05 -3.74 0.31
N CYS A 95 -7.09 -4.59 -0.05
CA CYS A 95 -6.28 -4.42 -1.26
C CYS A 95 -7.16 -4.34 -2.51
N ALA A 96 -8.10 -5.27 -2.67
CA ALA A 96 -9.02 -5.25 -3.80
C ALA A 96 -9.89 -3.99 -3.82
N GLN A 97 -10.38 -3.56 -2.66
CA GLN A 97 -11.16 -2.33 -2.53
C GLN A 97 -10.36 -1.09 -2.93
N ASP A 98 -9.13 -0.98 -2.45
CA ASP A 98 -8.27 0.17 -2.73
C ASP A 98 -7.86 0.23 -4.20
N LEU A 99 -7.54 -0.90 -4.82
CA LEU A 99 -7.24 -0.99 -6.24
C LEU A 99 -8.45 -0.59 -7.09
N ALA A 100 -9.64 -1.07 -6.74
CA ALA A 100 -10.88 -0.69 -7.43
C ALA A 100 -11.17 0.81 -7.30
N ALA A 101 -10.98 1.38 -6.11
CA ALA A 101 -11.16 2.82 -5.87
C ALA A 101 -10.17 3.68 -6.67
N ASP A 102 -9.01 3.15 -6.99
CA ASP A 102 -7.99 3.82 -7.82
C ASP A 102 -8.19 3.57 -9.33
N GLY A 103 -9.28 2.92 -9.73
CA GLY A 103 -9.59 2.67 -11.14
C GLY A 103 -8.86 1.47 -11.74
N VAL A 104 -8.28 0.61 -10.93
CA VAL A 104 -7.65 -0.63 -11.40
C VAL A 104 -8.74 -1.62 -11.80
N VAL A 105 -8.69 -2.08 -13.04
CA VAL A 105 -9.69 -3.01 -13.63
C VAL A 105 -9.19 -4.44 -13.72
N TYR A 106 -7.89 -4.64 -13.57
CA TYR A 106 -7.25 -5.95 -13.54
C TYR A 106 -5.97 -5.85 -12.69
N ALA A 107 -5.74 -6.79 -11.82
CA ALA A 107 -4.53 -6.85 -11.02
C ALA A 107 -4.03 -8.28 -10.85
N GLU A 108 -2.72 -8.45 -10.85
CA GLU A 108 -2.02 -9.68 -10.49
C GLU A 108 -1.29 -9.45 -9.18
N VAL A 109 -1.79 -10.05 -8.11
CA VAL A 109 -1.29 -9.85 -6.75
C VAL A 109 -0.56 -11.10 -6.27
N ARG A 110 0.63 -10.91 -5.72
CA ARG A 110 1.45 -11.97 -5.13
C ARG A 110 1.33 -11.96 -3.60
N TYR A 111 1.42 -13.13 -2.99
CA TYR A 111 1.39 -13.30 -1.52
C TYR A 111 2.31 -14.47 -1.11
#